data_8e0205cfc20481605e452d5a8b5e374e
#
_entry.id   8e0205cfc20481605e452d5a8b5e374e
#
_cell.length_a   1.000
_cell.length_b   1.000
_cell.length_c   1.000
_cell.angle_alpha   90.00
_cell.angle_beta   90.00
_cell.angle_gamma   90.00
#
_symmetry.space_group_name_H-M   'P 1'
#
loop_
_entity.id
_entity.type
_entity.pdbx_description
1 polymer ?
#
loop_
_entity_poly.entity_id
_entity_poly.type
_entity_poly.pdbx_seq_one_letter_code
_entity_poly.pdbx_strand_id
1 'polypeptide(L)'
;ADGRLLVKAPKGWRQYTFRGGGESVAVQIDLPTGSRVHGNGGMAGLRSTGRLGECRFKTGLGEIRLDEAGPVELKTGMGDIAVGRAVDHADLSTGSGALTVDRIDGTGVIKNSNGDSLIGEVTGDLRVNAANGRISVDRADAAVTARTANGDIRLGEVAHGAVVAETGFGKLDLAIRDGVPAWLDLTTGCGSVHSDLDDAERPQPGEDAVEVRGRSGFGEIRIRRAPHHVRATSAGATP
;
A
#
# COMPACT_ATOMS: atom_id res chain seq x y z
N ALA A 1 -6.07 -37.42 -6.29
CA ALA A 1 -6.01 -36.23 -7.16
C ALA A 1 -5.39 -35.12 -6.34
N ASP A 2 -4.28 -34.54 -6.78
CA ASP A 2 -3.47 -33.55 -6.02
C ASP A 2 -4.12 -32.17 -5.85
N GLY A 3 -5.43 -32.03 -6.11
CA GLY A 3 -6.16 -30.77 -5.93
C GLY A 3 -5.60 -29.57 -6.71
N ARG A 4 -4.86 -29.84 -7.81
CA ARG A 4 -4.24 -28.78 -8.64
C ARG A 4 -4.99 -28.59 -9.94
N LEU A 5 -5.49 -27.39 -10.19
CA LEU A 5 -6.03 -26.97 -11.48
C LEU A 5 -4.97 -26.19 -12.26
N LEU A 6 -4.72 -26.56 -13.50
CA LEU A 6 -3.80 -25.85 -14.39
C LEU A 6 -4.56 -25.33 -15.61
N VAL A 7 -4.60 -24.00 -15.75
CA VAL A 7 -5.18 -23.32 -16.90
C VAL A 7 -4.06 -22.72 -17.74
N LYS A 8 -3.97 -23.09 -19.00
CA LYS A 8 -2.98 -22.53 -19.94
C LYS A 8 -3.69 -22.00 -21.18
N ALA A 9 -3.43 -20.75 -21.53
CA ALA A 9 -3.82 -20.26 -22.85
C ALA A 9 -2.96 -20.91 -23.95
N PRO A 10 -3.53 -21.32 -25.07
CA PRO A 10 -2.76 -21.84 -26.20
C PRO A 10 -1.81 -20.75 -26.72
N LYS A 11 -0.55 -21.13 -26.93
CA LYS A 11 0.45 -20.25 -27.57
C LYS A 11 0.17 -20.22 -29.08
N GLY A 12 -0.70 -19.32 -29.52
CA GLY A 12 -0.93 -19.09 -30.96
C GLY A 12 0.09 -18.10 -31.52
N TRP A 13 0.74 -18.42 -32.62
CA TRP A 13 1.64 -17.51 -33.33
C TRP A 13 0.95 -16.20 -33.80
N ARG A 14 -0.40 -16.22 -33.90
CA ARG A 14 -1.24 -15.08 -34.21
C ARG A 14 -1.18 -13.93 -33.19
N GLN A 15 -0.65 -14.14 -32.01
CA GLN A 15 -0.42 -13.09 -31.00
C GLN A 15 0.60 -12.02 -31.48
N TYR A 16 1.35 -12.31 -32.55
CA TYR A 16 2.37 -11.41 -33.11
C TYR A 16 1.95 -10.73 -34.43
N THR A 17 0.74 -10.96 -34.92
CA THR A 17 0.25 -10.29 -36.12
C THR A 17 -0.64 -9.11 -35.73
N PHE A 18 -0.21 -7.91 -36.09
CA PHE A 18 -0.93 -6.64 -35.91
C PHE A 18 -2.24 -6.50 -36.71
N ARG A 19 -2.79 -7.56 -37.23
CA ARG A 19 -3.96 -7.53 -38.13
C ARG A 19 -5.16 -8.18 -37.43
N GLY A 20 -5.95 -7.35 -36.71
CA GLY A 20 -7.37 -7.55 -36.48
C GLY A 20 -7.76 -8.52 -35.34
N GLY A 21 -8.44 -7.99 -34.32
CA GLY A 21 -9.26 -8.74 -33.39
C GLY A 21 -8.47 -9.53 -32.36
N GLY A 22 -8.08 -8.89 -31.26
CA GLY A 22 -7.55 -9.63 -30.11
C GLY A 22 -8.61 -10.57 -29.56
N GLU A 23 -8.38 -11.87 -29.65
CA GLU A 23 -9.21 -12.86 -28.94
C GLU A 23 -8.97 -12.70 -27.44
N SER A 24 -9.98 -12.24 -26.72
CA SER A 24 -9.97 -12.24 -25.25
C SER A 24 -10.66 -13.50 -24.74
N VAL A 25 -10.04 -14.17 -23.77
CA VAL A 25 -10.63 -15.33 -23.11
C VAL A 25 -10.91 -14.95 -21.66
N ALA A 26 -12.18 -15.00 -21.29
CA ALA A 26 -12.57 -14.90 -19.89
C ALA A 26 -12.67 -16.32 -19.30
N VAL A 27 -11.98 -16.55 -18.17
CA VAL A 27 -11.99 -17.82 -17.46
C VAL A 27 -12.52 -17.57 -16.06
N GLN A 28 -13.63 -18.22 -15.72
CA GLN A 28 -14.17 -18.21 -14.36
C GLN A 28 -13.86 -19.55 -13.71
N ILE A 29 -13.38 -19.49 -12.47
CA ILE A 29 -12.98 -20.67 -11.71
C ILE A 29 -13.52 -20.53 -10.29
N ASP A 30 -14.34 -21.47 -9.86
CA ASP A 30 -14.79 -21.56 -8.48
C ASP A 30 -13.81 -22.42 -7.69
N LEU A 31 -13.25 -21.84 -6.63
CA LEU A 31 -12.24 -22.47 -5.80
C LEU A 31 -12.70 -22.54 -4.34
N PRO A 32 -12.31 -23.58 -3.61
CA PRO A 32 -12.50 -23.61 -2.16
C PRO A 32 -11.81 -22.41 -1.48
N THR A 33 -12.40 -21.89 -0.44
CA THR A 33 -11.82 -20.81 0.38
C THR A 33 -10.41 -21.20 0.85
N GLY A 34 -9.47 -20.24 0.79
CA GLY A 34 -8.07 -20.47 1.15
C GLY A 34 -7.23 -21.17 0.08
N SER A 35 -7.77 -21.36 -1.13
CA SER A 35 -7.00 -21.89 -2.26
C SER A 35 -5.85 -20.97 -2.65
N ARG A 36 -4.71 -21.56 -2.99
CA ARG A 36 -3.55 -20.82 -3.51
C ARG A 36 -3.69 -20.56 -5.00
N VAL A 37 -3.36 -19.32 -5.41
CA VAL A 37 -3.43 -18.91 -6.81
C VAL A 37 -2.06 -18.44 -7.29
N HIS A 38 -1.54 -19.09 -8.33
CA HIS A 38 -0.32 -18.64 -8.99
C HIS A 38 -0.63 -18.41 -10.47
N GLY A 39 -0.42 -17.18 -10.96
CA GLY A 39 -0.70 -16.82 -12.33
C GLY A 39 0.37 -15.94 -12.97
N ASN A 40 0.49 -16.06 -14.29
CA ASN A 40 1.39 -15.24 -15.09
C ASN A 40 0.75 -15.00 -16.46
N GLY A 41 0.72 -13.76 -16.90
CA GLY A 41 0.19 -13.39 -18.20
C GLY A 41 0.91 -12.20 -18.83
N GLY A 42 0.90 -12.11 -20.16
CA GLY A 42 1.37 -10.90 -20.87
C GLY A 42 0.33 -9.78 -20.79
N MET A 43 -0.91 -10.12 -21.13
CA MET A 43 -2.08 -9.23 -21.05
C MET A 43 -3.21 -10.01 -20.36
N ALA A 44 -3.30 -9.87 -19.05
CA ALA A 44 -4.27 -10.61 -18.25
C ALA A 44 -4.63 -9.83 -16.99
N GLY A 45 -5.92 -9.70 -16.70
CA GLY A 45 -6.42 -9.23 -15.43
C GLY A 45 -6.71 -10.42 -14.49
N LEU A 46 -6.72 -10.14 -13.19
CA LEU A 46 -7.17 -11.08 -12.16
C LEU A 46 -8.21 -10.38 -11.29
N ARG A 47 -9.36 -11.02 -11.14
CA ARG A 47 -10.37 -10.62 -10.17
C ARG A 47 -10.74 -11.81 -9.31
N SER A 48 -10.65 -11.64 -8.01
CA SER A 48 -11.06 -12.65 -7.04
C SER A 48 -12.02 -12.06 -6.05
N THR A 49 -13.08 -12.80 -5.77
CA THR A 49 -14.04 -12.50 -4.70
C THR A 49 -13.88 -13.54 -3.60
N GLY A 50 -14.08 -13.11 -2.36
CA GLY A 50 -13.88 -13.95 -1.19
C GLY A 50 -12.40 -14.12 -0.82
N ARG A 51 -12.09 -15.16 -0.04
CA ARG A 51 -10.78 -15.35 0.58
C ARG A 51 -9.93 -16.38 -0.17
N LEU A 52 -8.79 -15.91 -0.68
CA LEU A 52 -7.71 -16.77 -1.16
C LEU A 52 -6.71 -17.11 -0.04
N GLY A 53 -5.93 -18.15 -0.24
CA GLY A 53 -4.68 -18.40 0.50
C GLY A 53 -3.56 -17.51 -0.06
N GLU A 54 -2.39 -18.09 -0.32
CA GLU A 54 -1.31 -17.36 -0.99
C GLU A 54 -1.72 -17.01 -2.43
N CYS A 55 -1.50 -15.75 -2.82
CA CYS A 55 -1.75 -15.30 -4.19
C CYS A 55 -0.49 -14.67 -4.81
N ARG A 56 0.02 -15.29 -5.88
CA ARG A 56 1.10 -14.74 -6.70
C ARG A 56 0.63 -14.53 -8.12
N PHE A 57 0.58 -13.28 -8.55
CA PHE A 57 0.16 -12.96 -9.90
C PHE A 57 1.04 -11.89 -10.54
N LYS A 58 1.47 -12.19 -11.78
CA LYS A 58 2.30 -11.27 -12.55
C LYS A 58 1.70 -11.07 -13.94
N THR A 59 1.55 -9.82 -14.34
CA THR A 59 1.07 -9.48 -15.69
C THR A 59 1.87 -8.32 -16.29
N GLY A 60 1.94 -8.26 -17.61
CA GLY A 60 2.49 -7.10 -18.31
C GLY A 60 1.48 -5.97 -18.38
N LEU A 61 0.23 -6.29 -18.70
CA LEU A 61 -0.87 -5.34 -18.80
C LEU A 61 -2.15 -5.99 -18.26
N GLY A 62 -2.78 -5.33 -17.30
CA GLY A 62 -4.05 -5.78 -16.72
C GLY A 62 -4.24 -5.32 -15.29
N GLU A 63 -5.50 -5.21 -14.92
CA GLU A 63 -5.95 -4.88 -13.57
C GLU A 63 -5.91 -6.12 -12.67
N ILE A 64 -5.51 -5.95 -11.42
CA ILE A 64 -5.54 -6.99 -10.41
C ILE A 64 -6.43 -6.53 -9.26
N ARG A 65 -7.48 -7.30 -8.97
CA ARG A 65 -8.41 -6.98 -7.89
C ARG A 65 -8.69 -8.20 -7.03
N LEU A 66 -8.38 -8.10 -5.74
CA LEU A 66 -8.59 -9.15 -4.74
C LEU A 66 -9.40 -8.61 -3.57
N ASP A 67 -10.37 -9.37 -3.08
CA ASP A 67 -11.09 -9.02 -1.84
C ASP A 67 -10.23 -9.33 -0.62
N GLU A 68 -9.87 -10.59 -0.39
CA GLU A 68 -9.03 -11.00 0.72
C GLU A 68 -8.06 -12.11 0.27
N ALA A 69 -6.82 -12.02 0.70
CA ALA A 69 -5.84 -13.09 0.50
C ALA A 69 -4.89 -13.21 1.69
N GLY A 70 -4.24 -14.38 1.81
CA GLY A 70 -3.09 -14.58 2.68
C GLY A 70 -1.90 -13.77 2.21
N PRO A 71 -0.68 -14.31 2.19
CA PRO A 71 0.46 -13.62 1.60
C PRO A 71 0.22 -13.31 0.12
N VAL A 72 0.49 -12.06 -0.31
CA VAL A 72 0.29 -11.63 -1.69
C VAL A 72 1.57 -11.13 -2.34
N GLU A 73 1.80 -11.57 -3.57
CA GLU A 73 2.83 -11.03 -4.45
C GLU A 73 2.18 -10.68 -5.80
N LEU A 74 1.91 -9.39 -6.03
CA LEU A 74 1.20 -8.92 -7.21
C LEU A 74 2.05 -7.94 -7.99
N LYS A 75 2.23 -8.22 -9.29
CA LYS A 75 3.04 -7.38 -10.17
C LYS A 75 2.33 -7.12 -11.48
N THR A 76 2.18 -5.85 -11.85
CA THR A 76 1.71 -5.44 -13.17
C THR A 76 2.64 -4.41 -13.79
N GLY A 77 2.85 -4.49 -15.08
CA GLY A 77 3.58 -3.43 -15.80
C GLY A 77 2.71 -2.19 -15.99
N MET A 78 1.46 -2.38 -16.39
CA MET A 78 0.47 -1.33 -16.58
C MET A 78 -0.90 -1.83 -16.15
N GLY A 79 -1.52 -1.16 -15.21
CA GLY A 79 -2.83 -1.48 -14.64
C GLY A 79 -2.88 -1.19 -13.15
N ASP A 80 -4.08 -1.14 -12.63
CA ASP A 80 -4.35 -0.88 -11.23
C ASP A 80 -4.25 -2.16 -10.41
N ILE A 81 -3.83 -2.03 -9.17
CA ILE A 81 -3.85 -3.09 -8.17
C ILE A 81 -4.77 -2.65 -7.03
N ALA A 82 -5.80 -3.43 -6.76
CA ALA A 82 -6.71 -3.21 -5.64
C ALA A 82 -6.80 -4.46 -4.77
N VAL A 83 -6.51 -4.34 -3.49
CA VAL A 83 -6.57 -5.42 -2.50
C VAL A 83 -7.38 -4.93 -1.31
N GLY A 84 -8.48 -5.60 -0.98
CA GLY A 84 -9.25 -5.28 0.21
C GLY A 84 -8.45 -5.62 1.47
N ARG A 85 -8.05 -6.87 1.65
CA ARG A 85 -7.28 -7.29 2.82
C ARG A 85 -6.16 -8.28 2.46
N ALA A 86 -4.95 -7.95 2.83
CA ALA A 86 -3.81 -8.87 2.80
C ALA A 86 -3.50 -9.33 4.23
N VAL A 87 -3.52 -10.65 4.45
CA VAL A 87 -3.19 -11.26 5.73
C VAL A 87 -1.75 -11.75 5.67
N ASP A 88 -0.89 -11.21 6.54
CA ASP A 88 0.54 -11.47 6.64
C ASP A 88 1.39 -10.52 5.76
N HIS A 89 1.91 -10.94 4.63
CA HIS A 89 2.86 -10.15 3.82
C HIS A 89 2.24 -9.69 2.49
N ALA A 90 2.45 -8.41 2.14
CA ALA A 90 2.05 -7.86 0.85
C ALA A 90 3.25 -7.28 0.07
N ASP A 91 3.61 -7.90 -1.06
CA ASP A 91 4.56 -7.35 -2.06
C ASP A 91 3.79 -6.94 -3.32
N LEU A 92 3.58 -5.64 -3.50
CA LEU A 92 2.76 -5.09 -4.56
C LEU A 92 3.60 -4.16 -5.45
N SER A 93 3.52 -4.35 -6.77
CA SER A 93 4.29 -3.54 -7.71
C SER A 93 3.50 -3.21 -8.96
N THR A 94 3.42 -1.93 -9.32
CA THR A 94 2.90 -1.48 -10.62
C THR A 94 3.88 -0.50 -11.29
N GLY A 95 4.01 -0.60 -12.59
CA GLY A 95 4.78 0.37 -13.38
C GLY A 95 3.97 1.63 -13.67
N SER A 96 2.68 1.48 -13.98
CA SER A 96 1.76 2.58 -14.22
C SER A 96 0.34 2.17 -13.85
N GLY A 97 -0.27 2.87 -12.92
CA GLY A 97 -1.61 2.62 -12.40
C GLY A 97 -1.73 3.01 -10.93
N ALA A 98 -2.94 3.02 -10.43
CA ALA A 98 -3.22 3.23 -9.02
C ALA A 98 -3.00 1.93 -8.23
N LEU A 99 -2.49 2.08 -7.00
CA LEU A 99 -2.36 0.99 -6.07
C LEU A 99 -3.18 1.30 -4.83
N THR A 100 -4.16 0.48 -4.54
CA THR A 100 -5.06 0.65 -3.39
C THR A 100 -5.06 -0.61 -2.55
N VAL A 101 -4.83 -0.46 -1.25
CA VAL A 101 -4.96 -1.54 -0.27
C VAL A 101 -5.73 -1.04 0.92
N ASP A 102 -6.84 -1.67 1.27
CA ASP A 102 -7.62 -1.20 2.42
C ASP A 102 -6.97 -1.62 3.74
N ARG A 103 -6.44 -2.86 3.82
CA ARG A 103 -5.81 -3.36 5.04
C ARG A 103 -4.68 -4.35 4.78
N ILE A 104 -3.59 -4.21 5.52
CA ILE A 104 -2.48 -5.18 5.58
C ILE A 104 -2.31 -5.60 7.05
N ASP A 105 -2.60 -6.87 7.35
CA ASP A 105 -2.36 -7.45 8.67
C ASP A 105 -0.95 -8.07 8.70
N GLY A 106 0.06 -7.24 8.80
CA GLY A 106 1.47 -7.66 8.75
C GLY A 106 2.32 -6.66 7.98
N THR A 107 3.34 -7.14 7.27
CA THR A 107 4.31 -6.27 6.59
C THR A 107 3.93 -5.96 5.15
N GLY A 108 4.21 -4.72 4.70
CA GLY A 108 3.94 -4.27 3.34
C GLY A 108 5.18 -3.75 2.59
N VAL A 109 5.37 -4.22 1.37
CA VAL A 109 6.35 -3.64 0.42
C VAL A 109 5.62 -3.23 -0.84
N ILE A 110 5.58 -1.93 -1.10
CA ILE A 110 4.83 -1.33 -2.20
C ILE A 110 5.76 -0.55 -3.10
N LYS A 111 5.68 -0.82 -4.40
CA LYS A 111 6.45 -0.13 -5.44
C LYS A 111 5.52 0.37 -6.54
N ASN A 112 5.51 1.67 -6.76
CA ASN A 112 4.71 2.29 -7.82
C ASN A 112 5.56 3.29 -8.61
N SER A 113 5.75 3.07 -9.89
CA SER A 113 6.54 4.04 -10.67
C SER A 113 5.70 5.27 -11.03
N ASN A 114 4.45 5.08 -11.49
CA ASN A 114 3.60 6.20 -11.90
C ASN A 114 2.15 5.94 -11.48
N GLY A 115 1.66 6.72 -10.57
CA GLY A 115 0.30 6.66 -10.02
C GLY A 115 0.27 6.75 -8.50
N ASP A 116 -0.90 6.95 -7.96
CA ASP A 116 -1.09 7.10 -6.53
C ASP A 116 -1.05 5.75 -5.80
N SER A 117 -0.55 5.76 -4.58
CA SER A 117 -0.52 4.61 -3.67
C SER A 117 -1.33 4.95 -2.43
N LEU A 118 -2.46 4.28 -2.27
CA LEU A 118 -3.42 4.50 -1.19
C LEU A 118 -3.45 3.26 -0.30
N ILE A 119 -3.06 3.42 0.95
CA ILE A 119 -3.02 2.35 1.94
C ILE A 119 -3.89 2.77 3.13
N GLY A 120 -4.91 1.98 3.46
CA GLY A 120 -5.77 2.25 4.60
C GLY A 120 -5.05 1.97 5.91
N GLU A 121 -5.02 0.73 6.35
CA GLU A 121 -4.43 0.34 7.64
C GLU A 121 -3.31 -0.70 7.45
N VAL A 122 -2.21 -0.53 8.18
CA VAL A 122 -1.13 -1.51 8.24
C VAL A 122 -0.70 -1.74 9.68
N THR A 123 -0.59 -3.02 10.08
CA THR A 123 -0.26 -3.41 11.45
C THR A 123 1.22 -3.68 11.67
N GLY A 124 1.95 -4.05 10.62
CA GLY A 124 3.41 -4.28 10.66
C GLY A 124 4.17 -3.23 9.86
N ASP A 125 5.44 -3.48 9.63
CA ASP A 125 6.31 -2.55 8.92
C ASP A 125 5.87 -2.32 7.47
N LEU A 126 5.86 -1.05 7.05
CA LEU A 126 5.48 -0.65 5.71
C LEU A 126 6.63 0.05 4.99
N ARG A 127 6.93 -0.41 3.79
CA ARG A 127 7.84 0.28 2.88
C ARG A 127 7.17 0.61 1.56
N VAL A 128 7.05 1.89 1.25
CA VAL A 128 6.49 2.40 -0.01
C VAL A 128 7.54 3.18 -0.76
N ASN A 129 7.77 2.79 -2.02
CA ASN A 129 8.64 3.53 -2.93
C ASN A 129 7.85 3.90 -4.18
N ALA A 130 7.76 5.18 -4.47
CA ALA A 130 7.17 5.70 -5.70
C ALA A 130 8.18 6.54 -6.48
N ALA A 131 7.98 6.70 -7.78
CA ALA A 131 8.71 7.72 -8.52
C ALA A 131 7.82 8.96 -8.71
N ASN A 132 6.59 8.78 -9.21
CA ASN A 132 5.63 9.86 -9.42
C ASN A 132 4.27 9.46 -8.89
N GLY A 133 3.69 10.28 -8.04
CA GLY A 133 2.38 10.07 -7.45
C GLY A 133 2.38 10.27 -5.94
N ARG A 134 1.18 10.41 -5.41
CA ARG A 134 0.96 10.58 -3.98
C ARG A 134 1.07 9.25 -3.27
N ILE A 135 1.66 9.28 -2.08
CA ILE A 135 1.60 8.18 -1.11
C ILE A 135 0.68 8.61 0.03
N SER A 136 -0.38 7.87 0.27
CA SER A 136 -1.28 8.10 1.40
C SER A 136 -1.42 6.83 2.22
N VAL A 137 -1.15 6.91 3.51
CA VAL A 137 -1.38 5.85 4.49
C VAL A 137 -2.30 6.42 5.55
N ASP A 138 -3.45 5.81 5.78
CA ASP A 138 -4.40 6.34 6.75
C ASP A 138 -3.97 6.00 8.18
N ARG A 139 -3.53 4.75 8.43
CA ARG A 139 -3.05 4.32 9.74
C ARG A 139 -1.88 3.35 9.63
N ALA A 140 -0.86 3.58 10.43
CA ALA A 140 0.28 2.66 10.60
C ALA A 140 0.55 2.43 12.10
N ASP A 141 0.57 1.14 12.48
CA ASP A 141 0.82 0.73 13.85
C ASP A 141 2.29 0.32 14.10
N ALA A 142 3.15 0.40 13.09
CA ALA A 142 4.58 0.05 13.17
C ALA A 142 5.43 1.00 12.29
N ALA A 143 6.68 0.64 12.03
CA ALA A 143 7.60 1.48 11.27
C ALA A 143 7.14 1.72 9.81
N VAL A 144 7.30 2.95 9.32
CA VAL A 144 6.94 3.35 7.96
C VAL A 144 8.14 3.98 7.26
N THR A 145 8.45 3.46 6.07
CA THR A 145 9.36 4.12 5.14
C THR A 145 8.62 4.46 3.86
N ALA A 146 8.36 5.75 3.62
CA ALA A 146 7.68 6.24 2.43
C ALA A 146 8.60 7.18 1.64
N ARG A 147 8.87 6.86 0.38
CA ARG A 147 9.75 7.64 -0.49
C ARG A 147 9.13 7.86 -1.84
N THR A 148 9.15 9.09 -2.32
CA THR A 148 8.77 9.43 -3.70
C THR A 148 9.73 10.47 -4.28
N ALA A 149 9.91 10.48 -5.58
CA ALA A 149 10.67 11.57 -6.22
C ALA A 149 9.77 12.80 -6.43
N ASN A 150 8.53 12.58 -6.92
CA ASN A 150 7.56 13.63 -7.17
C ASN A 150 6.19 13.23 -6.65
N GLY A 151 5.72 13.89 -5.61
CA GLY A 151 4.40 13.65 -5.03
C GLY A 151 4.40 13.96 -3.53
N ASP A 152 3.20 14.09 -3.01
CA ASP A 152 2.96 14.33 -1.60
C ASP A 152 2.97 13.01 -0.83
N ILE A 153 3.44 13.05 0.40
CA ILE A 153 3.35 11.93 1.34
C ILE A 153 2.44 12.34 2.50
N ARG A 154 1.39 11.57 2.70
CA ARG A 154 0.47 11.75 3.82
C ARG A 154 0.44 10.50 4.68
N LEU A 155 0.71 10.64 5.97
CA LEU A 155 0.49 9.63 6.99
C LEU A 155 -0.57 10.14 7.97
N GLY A 156 -1.74 9.54 7.96
CA GLY A 156 -2.92 9.99 8.70
C GLY A 156 -2.83 9.74 10.20
N GLU A 157 -2.25 8.61 10.60
CA GLU A 157 -1.95 8.30 12.00
C GLU A 157 -0.76 7.34 12.08
N VAL A 158 0.24 7.70 12.86
CA VAL A 158 1.34 6.81 13.23
C VAL A 158 1.35 6.63 14.73
N ALA A 159 1.41 5.36 15.18
CA ALA A 159 1.32 5.01 16.58
C ALA A 159 2.66 4.67 17.22
N HIS A 160 3.50 3.92 16.50
CA HIS A 160 4.75 3.36 17.02
C HIS A 160 5.82 3.27 15.93
N GLY A 161 7.08 3.12 16.35
CA GLY A 161 8.20 2.82 15.47
C GLY A 161 8.83 4.04 14.80
N ALA A 162 9.71 3.77 13.85
CA ALA A 162 10.43 4.80 13.12
C ALA A 162 9.70 5.16 11.81
N VAL A 163 9.52 6.44 11.56
CA VAL A 163 8.93 6.99 10.34
C VAL A 163 10.00 7.67 9.52
N VAL A 164 10.18 7.23 8.28
CA VAL A 164 11.02 7.90 7.30
C VAL A 164 10.16 8.31 6.12
N ALA A 165 9.97 9.62 5.93
CA ALA A 165 9.22 10.19 4.83
C ALA A 165 10.12 11.11 4.00
N GLU A 166 10.35 10.74 2.73
CA GLU A 166 11.26 11.48 1.85
C GLU A 166 10.59 11.77 0.50
N THR A 167 10.58 13.04 0.09
CA THR A 167 10.13 13.46 -1.25
C THR A 167 11.11 14.43 -1.88
N GLY A 168 11.31 14.34 -3.18
CA GLY A 168 12.08 15.34 -3.92
C GLY A 168 11.26 16.61 -4.13
N PHE A 169 10.03 16.45 -4.63
CA PHE A 169 9.08 17.55 -4.89
C PHE A 169 7.71 17.16 -4.35
N GLY A 170 7.27 17.80 -3.28
CA GLY A 170 5.96 17.53 -2.67
C GLY A 170 5.92 17.91 -1.19
N LYS A 171 4.73 17.82 -0.63
CA LYS A 171 4.45 18.08 0.77
C LYS A 171 4.54 16.80 1.59
N LEU A 172 4.97 16.94 2.85
CA LEU A 172 4.87 15.91 3.86
C LEU A 172 3.80 16.33 4.89
N ASP A 173 2.73 15.57 5.03
CA ASP A 173 1.69 15.75 6.06
C ASP A 173 1.66 14.49 6.93
N LEU A 174 2.22 14.60 8.12
CA LEU A 174 2.39 13.48 9.04
C LEU A 174 1.61 13.74 10.32
N ALA A 175 0.74 12.80 10.68
CA ALA A 175 0.01 12.88 11.93
C ALA A 175 0.47 11.79 12.90
N ILE A 176 0.76 12.19 14.12
CA ILE A 176 1.19 11.31 15.21
C ILE A 176 0.01 11.09 16.14
N ARG A 177 -0.20 9.85 16.55
CA ARG A 177 -1.26 9.52 17.52
C ARG A 177 -1.17 10.43 18.75
N ASP A 178 -2.32 10.88 19.20
CA ASP A 178 -2.41 11.70 20.41
C ASP A 178 -1.84 10.98 21.63
N GLY A 179 -1.11 11.74 22.49
CA GLY A 179 -0.45 11.20 23.66
C GLY A 179 0.82 10.37 23.39
N VAL A 180 1.26 10.22 22.14
CA VAL A 180 2.51 9.51 21.82
C VAL A 180 3.64 10.54 21.67
N PRO A 181 4.72 10.45 22.48
CA PRO A 181 5.88 11.33 22.34
C PRO A 181 6.59 11.11 21.00
N ALA A 182 7.22 12.16 20.46
CA ALA A 182 7.90 12.07 19.16
C ALA A 182 9.23 12.80 19.11
N TRP A 183 10.23 12.16 18.52
CA TRP A 183 11.47 12.80 18.08
C TRP A 183 11.34 13.20 16.61
N LEU A 184 11.62 14.48 16.31
CA LEU A 184 11.49 15.03 14.97
C LEU A 184 12.85 15.43 14.40
N ASP A 185 13.23 14.83 13.27
CA ASP A 185 14.35 15.27 12.40
C ASP A 185 13.77 15.69 11.05
N LEU A 186 13.51 16.98 10.87
CA LEU A 186 12.79 17.53 9.73
C LEU A 186 13.66 18.50 8.95
N THR A 187 13.81 18.26 7.65
CA THR A 187 14.62 19.08 6.75
C THR A 187 13.91 19.34 5.44
N THR A 188 13.80 20.59 5.04
CA THR A 188 13.37 20.98 3.69
C THR A 188 14.43 21.84 3.01
N GLY A 189 14.68 21.61 1.72
CA GLY A 189 15.60 22.44 0.92
C GLY A 189 14.97 23.79 0.59
N CYS A 190 13.74 23.77 0.09
CA CYS A 190 12.93 24.96 -0.19
C CYS A 190 11.51 24.72 0.27
N GLY A 191 11.06 25.42 1.31
CA GLY A 191 9.74 25.29 1.90
C GLY A 191 9.73 25.71 3.35
N SER A 192 8.66 25.37 4.05
CA SER A 192 8.47 25.66 5.46
C SER A 192 8.27 24.38 6.25
N VAL A 193 8.66 24.41 7.52
CA VAL A 193 8.39 23.32 8.46
C VAL A 193 7.44 23.85 9.53
N HIS A 194 6.30 23.19 9.69
CA HIS A 194 5.30 23.50 10.71
C HIS A 194 5.07 22.29 11.58
N SER A 195 5.17 22.48 12.88
CA SER A 195 4.85 21.45 13.87
C SER A 195 3.78 21.99 14.80
N ASP A 196 2.68 21.26 14.90
CA ASP A 196 1.58 21.54 15.82
C ASP A 196 1.74 20.69 17.11
N LEU A 197 2.93 20.10 17.35
CA LEU A 197 3.24 19.35 18.57
C LEU A 197 3.77 20.29 19.66
N ASP A 198 3.27 20.14 20.87
CA ASP A 198 3.72 20.94 22.01
C ASP A 198 5.12 20.54 22.49
N ASP A 199 5.95 21.52 22.84
CA ASP A 199 7.31 21.29 23.37
C ASP A 199 7.33 20.49 24.70
N ALA A 200 6.21 20.46 25.41
CA ALA A 200 6.06 19.72 26.67
C ALA A 200 6.02 18.19 26.49
N GLU A 201 5.85 17.72 25.26
CA GLU A 201 5.75 16.29 24.92
C GLU A 201 7.07 15.71 24.38
N ARG A 202 8.20 16.31 24.73
CA ARG A 202 9.51 15.74 24.35
C ARG A 202 9.72 14.42 25.07
N PRO A 203 10.07 13.34 24.32
CA PRO A 203 10.33 12.05 24.94
C PRO A 203 11.43 12.13 26.00
N GLN A 204 11.26 11.41 27.09
CA GLN A 204 12.33 11.21 28.07
C GLN A 204 13.22 10.03 27.63
N PRO A 205 14.50 9.99 28.04
CA PRO A 205 15.36 8.85 27.74
C PRO A 205 14.76 7.54 28.25
N GLY A 206 14.47 6.58 27.33
CA GLY A 206 13.87 5.29 27.66
C GLY A 206 12.35 5.22 27.51
N GLU A 207 11.70 6.27 27.04
CA GLU A 207 10.28 6.29 26.71
C GLU A 207 10.05 5.81 25.27
N ASP A 208 9.01 5.00 25.05
CA ASP A 208 8.60 4.57 23.72
C ASP A 208 8.09 5.78 22.93
N ALA A 209 8.91 6.31 22.04
CA ALA A 209 8.61 7.46 21.22
C ALA A 209 8.61 7.09 19.72
N VAL A 210 7.82 7.81 18.93
CA VAL A 210 7.90 7.74 17.48
C VAL A 210 9.09 8.58 17.00
N GLU A 211 10.02 7.97 16.27
CA GLU A 211 11.08 8.69 15.59
C GLU A 211 10.63 9.10 14.20
N VAL A 212 10.52 10.40 13.93
CA VAL A 212 10.11 10.92 12.62
C VAL A 212 11.29 11.59 11.93
N ARG A 213 11.69 11.03 10.79
CA ARG A 213 12.62 11.67 9.86
C ARG A 213 11.88 12.07 8.60
N GLY A 214 11.69 13.39 8.42
CA GLY A 214 11.00 14.00 7.29
C GLY A 214 11.96 14.81 6.42
N ARG A 215 12.04 14.49 5.12
CA ARG A 215 12.88 15.24 4.18
C ARG A 215 12.11 15.61 2.93
N SER A 216 12.09 16.90 2.57
CA SER A 216 11.57 17.39 1.30
C SER A 216 12.64 18.22 0.59
N GLY A 217 12.85 17.98 -0.71
CA GLY A 217 13.68 18.89 -1.51
C GLY A 217 12.98 20.22 -1.72
N PHE A 218 11.72 20.18 -2.18
CA PHE A 218 10.88 21.33 -2.44
C PHE A 218 9.47 21.04 -1.93
N GLY A 219 9.04 21.67 -0.84
CA GLY A 219 7.70 21.52 -0.28
C GLY A 219 7.63 21.80 1.21
N GLU A 220 6.42 21.88 1.68
CA GLU A 220 6.08 22.09 3.08
C GLU A 220 6.12 20.76 3.85
N ILE A 221 6.64 20.79 5.07
CA ILE A 221 6.56 19.68 6.01
C ILE A 221 5.63 20.10 7.14
N ARG A 222 4.57 19.35 7.35
CA ARG A 222 3.61 19.55 8.42
C ARG A 222 3.52 18.34 9.31
N ILE A 223 3.71 18.55 10.62
CA ILE A 223 3.50 17.55 11.65
C ILE A 223 2.33 18.00 12.51
N ARG A 224 1.39 17.09 12.80
CA ARG A 224 0.21 17.39 13.61
C ARG A 224 -0.18 16.21 14.48
N ARG A 225 -1.10 16.40 15.43
CA ARG A 225 -1.76 15.32 16.11
C ARG A 225 -2.82 14.68 15.23
N ALA A 226 -2.91 13.36 15.28
CA ALA A 226 -4.00 12.65 14.62
C ALA A 226 -5.33 13.03 15.30
N PRO A 227 -6.39 13.29 14.54
CA PRO A 227 -7.70 13.54 15.14
C PRO A 227 -8.16 12.30 15.91
N HIS A 228 -8.76 12.51 17.09
CA HIS A 228 -9.34 11.43 17.89
C HIS A 228 -10.42 10.71 17.05
N HIS A 229 -10.11 9.54 16.54
CA HIS A 229 -11.14 8.62 16.06
C HIS A 229 -11.75 7.91 17.29
N VAL A 230 -12.86 8.45 17.77
CA VAL A 230 -13.74 7.69 18.67
C VAL A 230 -14.17 6.44 17.89
N ARG A 231 -13.65 5.27 18.25
CA ARG A 231 -14.22 4.00 17.76
C ARG A 231 -15.70 4.03 18.09
N ALA A 232 -16.54 4.11 17.09
CA ALA A 232 -17.94 3.78 17.23
C ALA A 232 -17.99 2.31 17.68
N THR A 233 -18.08 2.09 18.99
CA THR A 233 -18.41 0.80 19.55
C THR A 233 -19.80 0.48 19.02
N SER A 234 -19.92 -0.47 18.10
CA SER A 234 -21.21 -1.02 17.73
C SER A 234 -21.76 -1.68 18.99
N ALA A 235 -22.52 -0.91 19.77
CA ALA A 235 -23.33 -1.43 20.86
C ALA A 235 -24.31 -2.42 20.24
N GLY A 236 -24.15 -3.67 20.64
CA GLY A 236 -25.03 -4.76 20.26
C GLY A 236 -26.49 -4.40 20.51
N ALA A 237 -27.28 -4.55 19.51
CA ALA A 237 -28.71 -4.70 19.69
C ALA A 237 -28.98 -6.18 19.96
N THR A 238 -29.32 -6.49 21.18
CA THR A 238 -30.08 -7.66 21.63
C THR A 238 -31.43 -7.15 22.04
N PRO A 239 -32.45 -7.96 22.01
CA PRO A 239 -32.87 -9.20 21.36
C PRO A 239 -33.94 -9.01 20.31
#